data_bea9b6bccfb639add4bd5ac125465eac
#
_entry.id   bea9b6bccfb639add4bd5ac125465eac
#
_cell.length_a   1.000
_cell.length_b   1.000
_cell.length_c   1.000
_cell.angle_alpha   90.00
_cell.angle_beta   90.00
_cell.angle_gamma   90.00
#
_symmetry.space_group_name_H-M   'P 1'
#
loop_
_entity.id
_entity.type
_entity.pdbx_description
1 polymer ?
#
loop_
_entity_poly.entity_id
_entity_poly.type
_entity_poly.pdbx_seq_one_letter_code
_entity_poly.pdbx_strand_id
1 'polypeptide(L)'
;WPDPQKMCEELEEMGIRPVVSIWPTAHPKSHNFEKMNEEKMLVRTENGSYGLFDFCGQVTFIDPTNPKTREFVWEQAKKGYYRYGIKTFWLDEAEPDVHPQQFGNLSFYIGNGSQVGLLYPYYYAKAYYDGLKGEGETEIVSLTRAAYPGSQRFGTIVWNGDIPSTFDSLRQSIVSGLSMSLCGIPWWNSDIGGFYGGDIESDYFRELIVRWFQFGLFCPV
;
A
#
# COMPACT_ATOMS: atom_id res chain seq x y z
N TRP A 1 5.83 19.51 -9.47
CA TRP A 1 4.84 20.48 -8.96
C TRP A 1 5.61 21.68 -8.45
N PRO A 2 5.52 22.86 -9.12
CA PRO A 2 6.30 24.04 -8.71
C PRO A 2 5.78 24.68 -7.42
N ASP A 3 4.47 24.56 -7.14
CA ASP A 3 3.84 25.07 -5.92
C ASP A 3 2.78 24.06 -5.43
N PRO A 4 3.19 23.05 -4.62
CA PRO A 4 2.28 22.03 -4.13
C PRO A 4 1.25 22.59 -3.14
N GLN A 5 1.57 23.64 -2.40
CA GLN A 5 0.63 24.24 -1.46
C GLN A 5 -0.53 24.90 -2.20
N LYS A 6 -0.22 25.76 -3.16
CA LYS A 6 -1.25 26.41 -3.98
C LYS A 6 -2.14 25.40 -4.72
N MET A 7 -1.53 24.33 -5.25
CA MET A 7 -2.29 23.24 -5.88
C MET A 7 -3.30 22.62 -4.90
N CYS A 8 -2.88 22.31 -3.68
CA CYS A 8 -3.77 21.73 -2.67
C CYS A 8 -4.88 22.70 -2.24
N GLU A 9 -4.57 23.98 -2.08
CA GLU A 9 -5.55 25.02 -1.77
C GLU A 9 -6.61 25.14 -2.88
N GLU A 10 -6.20 25.21 -4.14
CA GLU A 10 -7.12 25.27 -5.30
C GLU A 10 -7.99 24.01 -5.41
N LEU A 11 -7.44 22.81 -5.11
CA LEU A 11 -8.21 21.56 -5.08
C LEU A 11 -9.23 21.56 -3.94
N GLU A 12 -8.86 22.05 -2.77
CA GLU A 12 -9.76 22.14 -1.62
C GLU A 12 -10.92 23.10 -1.89
N GLU A 13 -10.67 24.24 -2.53
CA GLU A 13 -11.73 25.17 -2.99
C GLU A 13 -12.72 24.51 -3.95
N MET A 14 -12.26 23.55 -4.76
CA MET A 14 -13.11 22.72 -5.64
C MET A 14 -13.79 21.55 -4.93
N GLY A 15 -13.54 21.34 -3.63
CA GLY A 15 -14.02 20.19 -2.86
C GLY A 15 -13.29 18.88 -3.17
N ILE A 16 -12.10 18.94 -3.75
CA ILE A 16 -11.28 17.78 -4.13
C ILE A 16 -10.19 17.55 -3.08
N ARG A 17 -10.13 16.35 -2.53
CA ARG A 17 -9.05 15.93 -1.61
C ARG A 17 -8.01 15.11 -2.37
N PRO A 18 -6.76 15.59 -2.48
CA PRO A 18 -5.70 14.84 -3.15
C PRO A 18 -5.28 13.61 -2.34
N VAL A 19 -4.97 12.53 -3.05
CA VAL A 19 -4.37 11.30 -2.51
C VAL A 19 -2.98 11.15 -3.11
N VAL A 20 -1.98 10.83 -2.29
CA VAL A 20 -0.62 10.58 -2.77
C VAL A 20 -0.28 9.09 -2.66
N SER A 21 0.21 8.50 -3.76
CA SER A 21 0.74 7.14 -3.77
C SER A 21 2.16 7.12 -3.19
N ILE A 22 2.40 6.19 -2.27
CA ILE A 22 3.69 6.00 -1.61
C ILE A 22 4.04 4.52 -1.63
N TRP A 23 5.26 4.21 -2.04
CA TRP A 23 5.83 2.87 -2.00
C TRP A 23 6.78 2.70 -0.80
N PRO A 24 6.80 1.54 -0.16
CA PRO A 24 7.67 1.26 0.98
C PRO A 24 9.09 0.88 0.56
N THR A 25 9.59 1.47 -0.50
CA THR A 25 10.91 1.14 -1.08
C THR A 25 11.91 2.25 -0.88
N ALA A 26 13.17 1.87 -0.73
CA ALA A 26 14.31 2.78 -0.68
C ALA A 26 15.35 2.39 -1.73
N HIS A 27 15.69 3.30 -2.63
CA HIS A 27 16.74 3.10 -3.59
C HIS A 27 18.11 3.37 -2.93
N PRO A 28 19.16 2.55 -3.16
CA PRO A 28 20.46 2.72 -2.52
C PRO A 28 21.15 4.07 -2.76
N LYS A 29 20.78 4.78 -3.84
CA LYS A 29 21.28 6.11 -4.14
C LYS A 29 20.40 7.25 -3.58
N SER A 30 19.32 6.94 -2.86
CA SER A 30 18.49 7.97 -2.23
C SER A 30 19.19 8.60 -1.03
N HIS A 31 18.94 9.88 -0.77
CA HIS A 31 19.56 10.62 0.33
C HIS A 31 19.19 10.06 1.73
N ASN A 32 18.11 9.33 1.84
CA ASN A 32 17.67 8.71 3.09
C ASN A 32 18.31 7.34 3.36
N PHE A 33 18.87 6.70 2.31
CA PHE A 33 19.26 5.28 2.38
C PHE A 33 20.32 4.98 3.42
N GLU A 34 21.41 5.77 3.46
CA GLU A 34 22.51 5.54 4.38
C GLU A 34 22.02 5.56 5.83
N LYS A 35 21.27 6.59 6.21
CA LYS A 35 20.65 6.68 7.53
C LYS A 35 19.74 5.49 7.83
N MET A 36 18.88 5.14 6.90
CA MET A 36 17.94 4.01 7.08
C MET A 36 18.68 2.69 7.25
N ASN A 37 19.77 2.50 6.54
CA ASN A 37 20.60 1.29 6.64
C ASN A 37 21.34 1.23 7.99
N GLU A 38 21.99 2.30 8.41
CA GLU A 38 22.72 2.38 9.68
C GLU A 38 21.80 2.18 10.89
N GLU A 39 20.61 2.77 10.86
CA GLU A 39 19.63 2.68 11.94
C GLU A 39 18.72 1.43 11.85
N LYS A 40 19.04 0.49 10.94
CA LYS A 40 18.31 -0.80 10.74
C LYS A 40 16.82 -0.62 10.47
N MET A 41 16.49 0.35 9.62
CA MET A 41 15.12 0.65 9.20
C MET A 41 14.69 -0.13 7.94
N LEU A 42 15.61 -0.88 7.33
CA LEU A 42 15.39 -1.65 6.10
C LEU A 42 15.22 -3.12 6.42
N VAL A 43 14.41 -3.82 5.62
CA VAL A 43 14.31 -5.28 5.65
C VAL A 43 15.67 -5.88 5.39
N ARG A 44 16.05 -6.90 6.17
CA ARG A 44 17.35 -7.55 6.07
C ARG A 44 17.18 -9.01 5.67
N THR A 45 18.25 -9.57 5.18
CA THR A 45 18.39 -11.00 5.00
C THR A 45 18.85 -11.65 6.33
N GLU A 46 18.77 -12.96 6.46
CA GLU A 46 19.21 -13.68 7.67
C GLU A 46 20.67 -13.44 8.03
N ASN A 47 21.54 -13.15 7.05
CA ASN A 47 22.94 -12.80 7.30
C ASN A 47 23.16 -11.34 7.71
N GLY A 48 22.08 -10.56 7.89
CA GLY A 48 22.11 -9.17 8.37
C GLY A 48 22.37 -8.11 7.30
N SER A 49 22.55 -8.46 6.04
CA SER A 49 22.61 -7.50 4.93
C SER A 49 21.21 -6.97 4.63
N TYR A 50 21.10 -5.76 4.07
CA TYR A 50 19.83 -5.35 3.49
C TYR A 50 19.56 -6.17 2.22
N GLY A 51 18.30 -6.56 2.03
CA GLY A 51 17.85 -7.25 0.83
C GLY A 51 17.73 -6.27 -0.34
N LEU A 52 18.27 -6.65 -1.51
CA LEU A 52 18.01 -5.94 -2.77
C LEU A 52 17.00 -6.74 -3.57
N PHE A 53 16.01 -6.06 -4.07
CA PHE A 53 14.94 -6.60 -4.90
C PHE A 53 14.95 -5.88 -6.25
N ASP A 54 14.70 -6.62 -7.31
CA ASP A 54 14.55 -6.04 -8.64
C ASP A 54 13.09 -5.64 -8.85
N PHE A 55 12.81 -4.40 -8.52
CA PHE A 55 11.48 -3.81 -8.61
C PHE A 55 11.60 -2.38 -9.13
N CYS A 56 11.30 -2.16 -10.42
CA CYS A 56 11.54 -0.91 -11.11
C CYS A 56 12.97 -0.36 -10.92
N GLY A 57 13.94 -1.29 -10.79
CA GLY A 57 15.33 -1.05 -10.44
C GLY A 57 15.70 -1.74 -9.11
N GLN A 58 16.97 -1.67 -8.73
CA GLN A 58 17.45 -2.27 -7.48
C GLN A 58 17.02 -1.43 -6.28
N VAL A 59 16.06 -1.93 -5.52
CA VAL A 59 15.51 -1.29 -4.31
C VAL A 59 15.59 -2.21 -3.12
N THR A 60 15.42 -1.69 -1.92
CA THR A 60 15.13 -2.46 -0.71
C THR A 60 13.83 -1.98 -0.10
N PHE A 61 13.15 -2.84 0.64
CA PHE A 61 11.94 -2.48 1.38
C PHE A 61 12.30 -1.91 2.76
N ILE A 62 11.52 -0.95 3.21
CA ILE A 62 11.56 -0.48 4.61
C ILE A 62 11.07 -1.60 5.52
N ASP A 63 11.48 -1.61 6.78
CA ASP A 63 10.92 -2.52 7.79
C ASP A 63 9.91 -1.78 8.69
N PRO A 64 8.62 -1.78 8.38
CA PRO A 64 7.61 -1.07 9.17
C PRO A 64 7.34 -1.73 10.52
N THR A 65 7.85 -2.95 10.76
CA THR A 65 7.73 -3.60 12.07
C THR A 65 8.63 -2.92 13.11
N ASN A 66 9.67 -2.22 12.68
CA ASN A 66 10.52 -1.39 13.54
C ASN A 66 9.82 -0.04 13.85
N PRO A 67 9.60 0.29 15.13
CA PRO A 67 8.99 1.56 15.53
C PRO A 67 9.73 2.79 14.97
N LYS A 68 11.07 2.78 14.97
CA LYS A 68 11.87 3.87 14.42
C LYS A 68 11.62 4.11 12.94
N THR A 69 11.43 3.02 12.16
CA THR A 69 11.08 3.12 10.75
C THR A 69 9.74 3.81 10.56
N ARG A 70 8.73 3.44 11.35
CA ARG A 70 7.40 4.08 11.27
C ARG A 70 7.46 5.58 11.56
N GLU A 71 8.18 5.98 12.60
CA GLU A 71 8.38 7.39 12.92
C GLU A 71 9.11 8.12 11.78
N PHE A 72 10.18 7.52 11.27
CA PHE A 72 10.97 8.12 10.20
C PHE A 72 10.18 8.31 8.91
N VAL A 73 9.45 7.30 8.44
CA VAL A 73 8.67 7.39 7.19
C VAL A 73 7.52 8.39 7.33
N TRP A 74 6.88 8.44 8.51
CA TRP A 74 5.88 9.48 8.78
C TRP A 74 6.48 10.88 8.70
N GLU A 75 7.63 11.12 9.32
CA GLU A 75 8.31 12.42 9.25
C GLU A 75 8.67 12.83 7.80
N GLN A 76 9.03 11.85 6.94
CA GLN A 76 9.24 12.15 5.52
C GLN A 76 7.91 12.48 4.81
N ALA A 77 6.86 11.71 5.05
CA ALA A 77 5.53 11.95 4.50
C ALA A 77 4.95 13.30 4.99
N LYS A 78 5.15 13.64 6.26
CA LYS A 78 4.76 14.92 6.84
C LYS A 78 5.45 16.09 6.14
N LYS A 79 6.75 16.01 5.95
CA LYS A 79 7.54 17.04 5.27
C LYS A 79 7.26 17.15 3.78
N GLY A 80 6.98 16.02 3.13
CA GLY A 80 6.78 15.97 1.68
C GLY A 80 5.34 16.29 1.25
N TYR A 81 4.35 15.95 2.07
CA TYR A 81 2.94 15.92 1.65
C TYR A 81 1.98 16.53 2.68
N TYR A 82 1.96 16.02 3.92
CA TYR A 82 0.97 16.43 4.91
C TYR A 82 0.97 17.94 5.17
N ARG A 83 2.14 18.56 5.25
CA ARG A 83 2.28 20.02 5.45
C ARG A 83 1.60 20.88 4.37
N TYR A 84 1.31 20.29 3.21
CA TYR A 84 0.61 20.96 2.10
C TYR A 84 -0.90 20.66 2.08
N GLY A 85 -1.41 19.93 3.08
CA GLY A 85 -2.83 19.57 3.17
C GLY A 85 -3.18 18.19 2.63
N ILE A 86 -2.22 17.38 2.17
CA ILE A 86 -2.46 16.00 1.71
C ILE A 86 -2.54 15.08 2.92
N LYS A 87 -3.74 14.59 3.23
CA LYS A 87 -4.05 13.79 4.43
C LYS A 87 -4.44 12.35 4.13
N THR A 88 -4.54 11.97 2.86
CA THR A 88 -4.90 10.63 2.43
C THR A 88 -3.76 10.02 1.64
N PHE A 89 -3.38 8.79 2.00
CA PHE A 89 -2.25 8.09 1.41
C PHE A 89 -2.71 6.82 0.72
N TRP A 90 -2.17 6.57 -0.46
CA TRP A 90 -2.26 5.31 -1.17
C TRP A 90 -0.99 4.51 -0.87
N LEU A 91 -1.12 3.54 0.03
CA LEU A 91 -0.04 2.67 0.49
C LEU A 91 0.09 1.48 -0.45
N ASP A 92 0.77 1.72 -1.55
CA ASP A 92 1.01 0.72 -2.58
C ASP A 92 2.20 -0.17 -2.21
N GLU A 93 2.38 -1.32 -2.88
CA GLU A 93 3.42 -2.32 -2.61
C GLU A 93 3.46 -2.79 -1.14
N ALA A 94 2.30 -2.81 -0.50
CA ALA A 94 2.15 -2.95 0.95
C ALA A 94 2.31 -4.37 1.48
N GLU A 95 2.48 -5.40 0.64
CA GLU A 95 2.59 -6.81 1.05
C GLU A 95 3.91 -7.20 1.73
N PRO A 96 5.18 -6.82 1.49
CA PRO A 96 5.83 -6.19 0.34
C PRO A 96 5.85 -7.08 -0.91
N ASP A 97 6.00 -6.49 -2.09
CA ASP A 97 6.03 -7.24 -3.35
C ASP A 97 7.36 -8.00 -3.53
N VAL A 98 7.45 -9.10 -2.81
CA VAL A 98 8.57 -10.05 -2.88
C VAL A 98 8.01 -11.45 -3.12
N HIS A 99 8.76 -12.25 -3.85
CA HIS A 99 8.32 -13.61 -4.14
C HIS A 99 8.17 -14.43 -2.83
N PRO A 100 7.10 -15.23 -2.66
CA PRO A 100 6.83 -15.94 -1.40
C PRO A 100 8.00 -16.77 -0.88
N GLN A 101 8.80 -17.38 -1.77
CA GLN A 101 9.98 -18.14 -1.39
C GLN A 101 11.11 -17.30 -0.79
N GLN A 102 11.10 -15.99 -1.01
CA GLN A 102 12.11 -15.08 -0.46
C GLN A 102 11.85 -14.75 1.01
N PHE A 103 10.60 -14.86 1.47
CA PHE A 103 10.25 -14.54 2.87
C PHE A 103 11.06 -15.32 3.89
N GLY A 104 11.40 -16.58 3.61
CA GLY A 104 12.21 -17.40 4.51
C GLY A 104 13.61 -16.85 4.76
N ASN A 105 14.15 -16.06 3.84
CA ASN A 105 15.47 -15.41 3.97
C ASN A 105 15.37 -13.97 4.48
N LEU A 106 14.17 -13.47 4.76
CA LEU A 106 13.99 -12.10 5.26
C LEU A 106 13.97 -12.07 6.79
N SER A 107 14.57 -11.03 7.33
CA SER A 107 14.58 -10.73 8.75
C SER A 107 13.99 -9.33 8.98
N PHE A 108 12.96 -9.27 9.81
CA PHE A 108 12.30 -8.07 10.27
C PHE A 108 12.68 -7.78 11.72
N TYR A 109 12.44 -6.58 12.19
CA TYR A 109 12.70 -6.19 13.58
C TYR A 109 12.01 -7.12 14.59
N ILE A 110 10.81 -7.61 14.29
CA ILE A 110 10.04 -8.48 15.18
C ILE A 110 10.27 -9.99 14.95
N GLY A 111 11.05 -10.39 13.95
CA GLY A 111 11.33 -11.80 13.71
C GLY A 111 11.63 -12.17 12.25
N ASN A 112 11.72 -13.47 11.99
CA ASN A 112 11.96 -14.01 10.65
C ASN A 112 10.73 -13.84 9.74
N GLY A 113 10.98 -13.57 8.46
CA GLY A 113 9.94 -13.31 7.48
C GLY A 113 8.92 -14.44 7.30
N SER A 114 9.35 -15.70 7.44
CA SER A 114 8.43 -16.84 7.38
C SER A 114 7.40 -16.87 8.51
N GLN A 115 7.68 -16.20 9.61
CA GLN A 115 6.80 -16.13 10.79
C GLN A 115 6.00 -14.83 10.85
N VAL A 116 6.60 -13.72 10.46
CA VAL A 116 6.03 -12.38 10.69
C VAL A 116 5.77 -11.57 9.42
N GLY A 117 6.18 -12.06 8.26
CA GLY A 117 6.12 -11.31 7.00
C GLY A 117 4.71 -10.83 6.64
N LEU A 118 3.67 -11.63 6.93
CA LEU A 118 2.28 -11.26 6.67
C LEU A 118 1.78 -10.09 7.56
N LEU A 119 2.52 -9.71 8.59
CA LEU A 119 2.22 -8.52 9.40
C LEU A 119 2.70 -7.21 8.77
N TYR A 120 3.43 -7.28 7.66
CA TYR A 120 3.98 -6.12 6.98
C TYR A 120 2.91 -5.05 6.67
N PRO A 121 1.80 -5.38 5.98
CA PRO A 121 0.76 -4.40 5.66
C PRO A 121 0.11 -3.78 6.90
N TYR A 122 -0.03 -4.54 7.97
CA TYR A 122 -0.55 -4.04 9.25
C TYR A 122 0.33 -2.93 9.81
N TYR A 123 1.65 -3.14 9.88
CA TYR A 123 2.57 -2.15 10.44
C TYR A 123 2.81 -0.99 9.47
N TYR A 124 2.72 -1.22 8.16
CA TYR A 124 2.83 -0.17 7.17
C TYR A 124 1.64 0.81 7.27
N ALA A 125 0.42 0.31 7.29
CA ALA A 125 -0.77 1.12 7.53
C ALA A 125 -0.72 1.85 8.89
N LYS A 126 -0.24 1.15 9.93
CA LYS A 126 -0.07 1.74 11.27
C LYS A 126 0.84 2.96 11.28
N ALA A 127 1.90 2.99 10.47
CA ALA A 127 2.82 4.12 10.40
C ALA A 127 2.11 5.44 10.05
N TYR A 128 1.25 5.40 9.04
CA TYR A 128 0.51 6.58 8.57
C TYR A 128 -0.66 6.91 9.48
N TYR A 129 -1.34 5.91 9.99
CA TYR A 129 -2.43 6.11 10.95
C TYR A 129 -1.94 6.80 12.23
N ASP A 130 -0.88 6.27 12.87
CA ASP A 130 -0.33 6.83 14.09
C ASP A 130 0.21 8.25 13.85
N GLY A 131 0.83 8.47 12.70
CA GLY A 131 1.33 9.77 12.31
C GLY A 131 0.22 10.80 12.17
N LEU A 132 -0.79 10.52 11.37
CA LEU A 132 -1.96 11.41 11.20
C LEU A 132 -2.69 11.66 12.53
N LYS A 133 -2.89 10.61 13.32
CA LYS A 133 -3.50 10.73 14.64
C LYS A 133 -2.67 11.61 15.58
N GLY A 134 -1.35 11.51 15.50
CA GLY A 134 -0.43 12.36 16.27
C GLY A 134 -0.53 13.84 15.90
N GLU A 135 -0.93 14.17 14.67
CA GLU A 135 -1.22 15.52 14.21
C GLU A 135 -2.64 16.01 14.56
N GLY A 136 -3.45 15.15 15.21
CA GLY A 136 -4.81 15.49 15.63
C GLY A 136 -5.92 15.12 14.63
N GLU A 137 -5.58 14.40 13.55
CA GLU A 137 -6.58 13.94 12.59
C GLU A 137 -7.48 12.86 13.19
N THR A 138 -8.77 12.95 12.90
CA THR A 138 -9.80 12.02 13.44
C THR A 138 -10.46 11.18 12.34
N GLU A 139 -10.51 11.69 11.12
CA GLU A 139 -11.05 11.00 9.94
C GLU A 139 -9.89 10.47 9.09
N ILE A 140 -9.31 9.35 9.52
CA ILE A 140 -8.11 8.78 8.89
C ILE A 140 -8.52 7.64 7.96
N VAL A 141 -8.21 7.78 6.68
CA VAL A 141 -8.43 6.78 5.65
C VAL A 141 -7.17 6.64 4.80
N SER A 142 -6.79 5.40 4.49
CA SER A 142 -5.72 5.08 3.54
C SER A 142 -6.16 3.96 2.61
N LEU A 143 -5.82 4.07 1.32
CA LEU A 143 -5.95 2.97 0.37
C LEU A 143 -4.71 2.08 0.48
N THR A 144 -4.87 0.77 0.57
CA THR A 144 -3.74 -0.17 0.69
C THR A 144 -3.96 -1.42 -0.15
N ARG A 145 -2.89 -1.92 -0.77
CA ARG A 145 -2.92 -3.11 -1.65
C ARG A 145 -3.02 -4.42 -0.87
N ALA A 146 -2.63 -4.40 0.38
CA ALA A 146 -2.69 -5.58 1.23
C ALA A 146 -3.15 -5.23 2.65
N ALA A 147 -3.69 -6.22 3.35
CA ALA A 147 -4.11 -6.08 4.74
C ALA A 147 -3.87 -7.38 5.53
N TYR A 148 -3.80 -7.25 6.83
CA TYR A 148 -3.79 -8.36 7.78
C TYR A 148 -4.97 -8.19 8.75
N PRO A 149 -5.53 -9.27 9.32
CA PRO A 149 -6.59 -9.16 10.31
C PRO A 149 -6.26 -8.15 11.42
N GLY A 150 -7.11 -7.15 11.59
CA GLY A 150 -6.88 -6.02 12.48
C GLY A 150 -6.50 -4.70 11.76
N SER A 151 -6.15 -4.73 10.46
CA SER A 151 -5.82 -3.51 9.69
C SER A 151 -7.00 -2.54 9.59
N GLN A 152 -8.24 -3.02 9.67
CA GLN A 152 -9.45 -2.18 9.63
C GLN A 152 -9.46 -1.09 10.70
N ARG A 153 -8.73 -1.25 11.82
CA ARG A 153 -8.59 -0.23 12.88
C ARG A 153 -7.84 1.02 12.42
N PHE A 154 -7.12 0.93 11.32
CA PHE A 154 -6.35 2.02 10.75
C PHE A 154 -7.06 2.73 9.61
N GLY A 155 -8.37 2.51 9.44
CA GLY A 155 -9.15 3.14 8.38
C GLY A 155 -8.71 2.70 6.97
N THR A 156 -8.28 1.45 6.82
CA THR A 156 -7.80 0.95 5.52
C THR A 156 -8.95 0.59 4.59
N ILE A 157 -8.87 1.11 3.37
CA ILE A 157 -9.61 0.64 2.19
C ILE A 157 -8.66 -0.28 1.42
N VAL A 158 -9.12 -1.46 1.03
CA VAL A 158 -8.27 -2.48 0.42
C VAL A 158 -8.71 -2.79 -1.00
N TRP A 159 -7.76 -2.89 -1.93
CA TRP A 159 -7.98 -3.52 -3.24
C TRP A 159 -7.01 -4.70 -3.42
N ASN A 160 -7.26 -5.52 -4.41
CA ASN A 160 -6.52 -6.77 -4.61
C ASN A 160 -5.27 -6.66 -5.50
N GLY A 161 -4.73 -5.45 -5.67
CA GLY A 161 -3.49 -5.21 -6.42
C GLY A 161 -3.68 -5.34 -7.94
N ASP A 162 -2.56 -5.48 -8.63
CA ASP A 162 -2.48 -5.54 -10.09
C ASP A 162 -2.85 -6.93 -10.59
N ILE A 163 -4.08 -7.08 -11.04
CA ILE A 163 -4.63 -8.36 -11.51
C ILE A 163 -4.90 -8.34 -13.00
N PRO A 164 -4.76 -9.49 -13.70
CA PRO A 164 -5.04 -9.55 -15.13
C PRO A 164 -6.52 -9.36 -15.45
N SER A 165 -6.78 -8.79 -16.63
CA SER A 165 -8.12 -8.56 -17.18
C SER A 165 -8.75 -9.87 -17.69
N THR A 166 -9.19 -10.73 -16.76
CA THR A 166 -9.77 -12.05 -17.06
C THR A 166 -11.01 -12.34 -16.22
N PHE A 167 -11.91 -13.21 -16.73
CA PHE A 167 -13.03 -13.70 -15.94
C PHE A 167 -12.60 -14.52 -14.72
N ASP A 168 -11.43 -15.15 -14.77
CA ASP A 168 -10.89 -15.87 -13.62
C ASP A 168 -10.50 -14.88 -12.51
N SER A 169 -9.84 -13.77 -12.85
CA SER A 169 -9.55 -12.68 -11.91
C SER A 169 -10.81 -12.08 -11.30
N LEU A 170 -11.85 -11.86 -12.10
CA LEU A 170 -13.16 -11.41 -11.59
C LEU A 170 -13.74 -12.40 -10.57
N ARG A 171 -13.74 -13.69 -10.89
CA ARG A 171 -14.20 -14.74 -9.98
C ARG A 171 -13.41 -14.76 -8.67
N GLN A 172 -12.10 -14.67 -8.77
CA GLN A 172 -11.21 -14.61 -7.58
C GLN A 172 -11.45 -13.35 -6.76
N SER A 173 -11.67 -12.20 -7.40
CA SER A 173 -11.97 -10.93 -6.70
C SER A 173 -13.27 -11.03 -5.88
N ILE A 174 -14.31 -11.68 -6.41
CA ILE A 174 -15.55 -11.92 -5.66
C ILE A 174 -15.28 -12.77 -4.41
N VAL A 175 -14.56 -13.89 -4.57
CA VAL A 175 -14.23 -14.79 -3.46
C VAL A 175 -13.35 -14.08 -2.42
N SER A 176 -12.36 -13.31 -2.85
CA SER A 176 -11.48 -12.54 -1.98
C SER A 176 -12.24 -11.48 -1.21
N GLY A 177 -13.13 -10.74 -1.86
CA GLY A 177 -13.96 -9.72 -1.21
C GLY A 177 -14.87 -10.30 -0.13
N LEU A 178 -15.50 -11.44 -0.40
CA LEU A 178 -16.28 -12.17 0.60
C LEU A 178 -15.43 -12.63 1.78
N SER A 179 -14.23 -13.14 1.51
CA SER A 179 -13.27 -13.58 2.54
C SER A 179 -12.79 -12.40 3.41
N MET A 180 -12.48 -11.26 2.79
CA MET A 180 -12.11 -10.03 3.51
C MET A 180 -13.24 -9.55 4.41
N SER A 181 -14.48 -9.58 3.94
CA SER A 181 -15.66 -9.22 4.73
C SER A 181 -15.81 -10.13 5.96
N LEU A 182 -15.61 -11.45 5.80
CA LEU A 182 -15.63 -12.41 6.91
C LEU A 182 -14.50 -12.16 7.94
N CYS A 183 -13.35 -11.64 7.48
CA CYS A 183 -12.25 -11.23 8.36
C CYS A 183 -12.47 -9.87 9.04
N GLY A 184 -13.63 -9.23 8.83
CA GLY A 184 -13.95 -7.92 9.39
C GLY A 184 -13.24 -6.75 8.68
N ILE A 185 -12.86 -6.92 7.43
CA ILE A 185 -12.31 -5.87 6.56
C ILE A 185 -13.37 -5.57 5.48
N PRO A 186 -14.35 -4.68 5.78
CA PRO A 186 -15.50 -4.47 4.90
C PRO A 186 -15.21 -3.54 3.72
N TRP A 187 -14.21 -2.66 3.82
CA TRP A 187 -13.86 -1.67 2.81
C TRP A 187 -12.96 -2.31 1.76
N TRP A 188 -13.58 -2.90 0.75
CA TRP A 188 -12.93 -3.70 -0.29
C TRP A 188 -13.47 -3.36 -1.66
N ASN A 189 -12.58 -3.35 -2.66
CA ASN A 189 -12.92 -3.39 -4.08
C ASN A 189 -11.76 -4.00 -4.89
N SER A 190 -11.89 -3.97 -6.21
CA SER A 190 -10.87 -4.35 -7.19
C SER A 190 -10.87 -3.35 -8.34
N ASP A 191 -9.79 -3.33 -9.11
CA ASP A 191 -9.76 -2.59 -10.36
C ASP A 191 -10.83 -3.11 -11.32
N ILE A 192 -11.78 -2.25 -11.70
CA ILE A 192 -12.90 -2.62 -12.58
C ILE A 192 -12.35 -2.94 -13.98
N GLY A 193 -12.48 -4.20 -14.37
CA GLY A 193 -11.95 -4.70 -15.64
C GLY A 193 -10.56 -5.34 -15.52
N GLY A 194 -9.93 -5.31 -14.36
CA GLY A 194 -8.54 -5.71 -14.13
C GLY A 194 -7.55 -4.60 -14.45
N PHE A 195 -6.30 -4.77 -14.03
CA PHE A 195 -5.25 -3.77 -14.18
C PHE A 195 -4.48 -3.90 -15.49
N TYR A 196 -4.23 -5.11 -15.99
CA TYR A 196 -3.42 -5.30 -17.19
C TYR A 196 -3.92 -6.44 -18.10
N GLY A 197 -3.46 -6.43 -19.36
CA GLY A 197 -3.72 -7.49 -20.34
C GLY A 197 -5.12 -7.44 -20.98
N GLY A 198 -5.87 -6.36 -20.82
CA GLY A 198 -7.17 -6.17 -21.46
C GLY A 198 -7.03 -5.63 -22.89
N ASP A 199 -7.69 -6.30 -23.83
CA ASP A 199 -7.85 -5.79 -25.20
C ASP A 199 -9.25 -5.14 -25.31
N ILE A 200 -9.28 -3.82 -25.27
CA ILE A 200 -10.51 -3.00 -25.28
C ILE A 200 -11.35 -3.17 -26.55
N GLU A 201 -10.76 -3.65 -27.64
CA GLU A 201 -11.46 -3.89 -28.90
C GLU A 201 -12.10 -5.27 -28.98
N SER A 202 -11.72 -6.19 -28.08
CA SER A 202 -12.28 -7.55 -28.05
C SER A 202 -13.68 -7.62 -27.41
N ASP A 203 -14.53 -8.48 -27.94
CA ASP A 203 -15.83 -8.77 -27.32
C ASP A 203 -15.67 -9.42 -25.94
N TYR A 204 -14.60 -10.17 -25.74
CA TYR A 204 -14.25 -10.74 -24.43
C TYR A 204 -14.08 -9.67 -23.35
N PHE A 205 -13.28 -8.62 -23.64
CA PHE A 205 -13.06 -7.55 -22.68
C PHE A 205 -14.32 -6.70 -22.45
N ARG A 206 -15.10 -6.44 -23.51
CA ARG A 206 -16.38 -5.71 -23.41
C ARG A 206 -17.37 -6.44 -22.48
N GLU A 207 -17.49 -7.74 -22.62
CA GLU A 207 -18.31 -8.54 -21.69
C GLU A 207 -17.72 -8.56 -20.28
N LEU A 208 -16.41 -8.75 -20.15
CA LEU A 208 -15.73 -8.76 -18.86
C LEU A 208 -15.96 -7.47 -18.05
N ILE A 209 -15.79 -6.31 -18.70
CA ILE A 209 -15.95 -5.02 -18.00
C ILE A 209 -17.40 -4.79 -17.55
N VAL A 210 -18.40 -5.23 -18.36
CA VAL A 210 -19.81 -5.17 -17.97
C VAL A 210 -20.05 -6.01 -16.70
N ARG A 211 -19.52 -7.23 -16.66
CA ARG A 211 -19.69 -8.12 -15.49
C ARG A 211 -18.95 -7.56 -14.27
N TRP A 212 -17.80 -6.97 -14.49
CA TRP A 212 -17.04 -6.34 -13.39
C TRP A 212 -17.74 -5.12 -12.83
N PHE A 213 -18.36 -4.28 -13.68
CA PHE A 213 -19.22 -3.19 -13.22
C PHE A 213 -20.41 -3.69 -12.40
N GLN A 214 -21.04 -4.80 -12.82
CA GLN A 214 -22.13 -5.40 -12.05
C GLN A 214 -21.65 -5.85 -10.66
N PHE A 215 -20.45 -6.41 -10.54
CA PHE A 215 -19.85 -6.75 -9.25
C PHE A 215 -19.50 -5.49 -8.45
N GLY A 216 -18.81 -4.54 -9.05
CA GLY A 216 -18.37 -3.31 -8.41
C GLY A 216 -19.51 -2.47 -7.83
N LEU A 217 -20.70 -2.50 -8.46
CA LEU A 217 -21.89 -1.82 -7.95
C LEU A 217 -22.28 -2.27 -6.52
N PHE A 218 -21.94 -3.48 -6.14
CA PHE A 218 -22.24 -4.03 -4.81
C PHE A 218 -21.03 -4.00 -3.87
N CYS A 219 -19.89 -3.50 -4.32
CA CYS A 219 -18.74 -3.27 -3.47
C CYS A 219 -18.91 -1.97 -2.66
N PRO A 220 -18.39 -1.91 -1.43
CA PRO A 220 -18.60 -0.75 -0.55
C PRO A 220 -17.73 0.48 -0.89
N VAL A 221 -16.80 0.33 -1.84
CA VAL A 221 -15.86 1.39 -2.28
C VAL A 221 -15.89 1.52 -3.78
#